data_98b0378e0802ff2916d6aad2c517a043
#
_entry.id   98b0378e0802ff2916d6aad2c517a043
#
_cell.length_a   1.000
_cell.length_b   1.000
_cell.length_c   1.000
_cell.angle_alpha   90.00
_cell.angle_beta   90.00
_cell.angle_gamma   90.00
#
_symmetry.space_group_name_H-M   'P 1'
#
loop_
_entity.id
_entity.type
_entity.pdbx_description
1 polymer ?
#
loop_
_entity_poly.entity_id
_entity_poly.type
_entity_poly.pdbx_seq_one_letter_code
_entity_poly.pdbx_strand_id
1 'polypeptide(L)'
;MKKICFAISAIVMSSHVMAQDNTYIRNGNIYSNQGQYFVGAGVATGSKFFKGQDDQTGVYFNGGYHGEDFNADLSGINYRFLGDNDSAINFSVFIVANPGFDADSADVLKGMKDRDFSGDLGLNADFHVGEGTLSAKFQHDVTSVYNGYQADITYYHPMDLGFASLVPYAGAQYFSKEFVNYYTGVSSLEATSARPAYQSNGALALKVGYALVIPITENLDLTQSTAYTHLGANMADSPIVASDNQWLTTFGVSYSF
;
A
#
# COMPACT_ATOMS: atom_id res chain seq x y z
N MET A 1 -17.93 -1.77 -15.46
CA MET A 1 -16.54 -2.19 -15.14
C MET A 1 -16.47 -2.22 -13.62
N LYS A 2 -16.29 -3.42 -13.02
CA LYS A 2 -16.20 -3.53 -11.55
C LYS A 2 -14.93 -2.83 -11.08
N LYS A 3 -15.04 -1.79 -10.25
CA LYS A 3 -13.88 -1.17 -9.60
C LYS A 3 -13.38 -2.15 -8.56
N ILE A 4 -12.11 -2.54 -8.66
CA ILE A 4 -11.46 -3.44 -7.70
C ILE A 4 -11.01 -2.58 -6.54
N CYS A 5 -11.66 -2.72 -5.38
CA CYS A 5 -11.27 -2.07 -4.14
C CYS A 5 -10.10 -2.81 -3.49
N PHE A 6 -8.88 -2.36 -3.71
CA PHE A 6 -7.76 -2.73 -2.87
C PHE A 6 -7.57 -1.66 -1.80
N ALA A 7 -8.22 -1.84 -0.65
CA ALA A 7 -8.08 -0.95 0.51
C ALA A 7 -6.79 -1.20 1.31
N ILE A 8 -5.86 -1.97 0.76
CA ILE A 8 -4.55 -2.24 1.35
C ILE A 8 -3.53 -1.55 0.45
N SER A 9 -2.69 -0.69 1.02
CA SER A 9 -1.57 -0.07 0.31
C SER A 9 -0.75 -1.18 -0.34
N ALA A 10 -0.97 -1.42 -1.64
CA ALA A 10 -0.16 -2.36 -2.40
C ALA A 10 1.24 -1.77 -2.47
N ILE A 11 2.23 -2.49 -1.95
CA ILE A 11 3.62 -2.20 -2.25
C ILE A 11 3.81 -2.62 -3.70
N VAL A 12 3.79 -1.65 -4.59
CA VAL A 12 4.06 -1.86 -6.00
C VAL A 12 5.55 -1.67 -6.19
N MET A 13 6.16 -2.64 -6.82
CA MET A 13 7.59 -2.69 -7.04
C MET A 13 7.96 -2.40 -8.47
N SER A 14 9.10 -1.81 -8.63
CA SER A 14 9.75 -1.65 -9.92
C SER A 14 11.25 -1.95 -9.82
N SER A 15 11.84 -2.41 -10.83
CA SER A 15 13.05 -3.21 -10.88
C SER A 15 14.12 -2.78 -11.89
N HIS A 16 15.40 -3.07 -11.65
CA HIS A 16 16.45 -3.41 -12.68
C HIS A 16 17.75 -4.01 -12.18
N VAL A 17 18.47 -4.54 -13.11
CA VAL A 17 19.37 -5.67 -13.25
C VAL A 17 20.85 -5.37 -13.12
N MET A 18 21.51 -6.36 -12.77
CA MET A 18 22.91 -6.82 -12.64
C MET A 18 23.44 -6.63 -11.22
N ALA A 19 23.81 -7.74 -10.62
CA ALA A 19 24.68 -7.92 -9.47
C ALA A 19 25.27 -6.63 -8.86
N GLN A 20 24.44 -5.75 -8.39
CA GLN A 20 24.71 -4.63 -7.51
C GLN A 20 23.42 -4.27 -6.82
N ASP A 21 23.50 -4.01 -5.54
CA ASP A 21 22.45 -3.67 -4.58
C ASP A 21 21.64 -2.44 -5.04
N ASN A 22 20.72 -2.64 -6.02
CA ASN A 22 19.94 -1.54 -6.60
C ASN A 22 18.55 -1.39 -6.03
N THR A 23 18.22 -2.19 -5.00
CA THR A 23 16.96 -2.06 -4.29
C THR A 23 17.12 -1.10 -3.14
N TYR A 24 16.35 -0.02 -3.13
CA TYR A 24 16.39 0.98 -2.07
C TYR A 24 15.01 1.24 -1.50
N ILE A 25 14.98 1.70 -0.25
CA ILE A 25 13.75 2.09 0.44
C ILE A 25 13.67 3.62 0.41
N ARG A 26 12.54 4.12 -0.08
CA ARG A 26 12.23 5.54 -0.04
C ARG A 26 10.76 5.76 0.17
N ASN A 27 10.43 6.71 1.04
CA ASN A 27 9.04 7.03 1.36
C ASN A 27 8.24 5.78 1.77
N GLY A 28 8.88 4.84 2.50
CA GLY A 28 8.27 3.58 2.89
C GLY A 28 7.78 2.72 1.72
N ASN A 29 8.41 2.85 0.57
CA ASN A 29 8.22 1.99 -0.59
C ASN A 29 9.55 1.35 -0.99
N ILE A 30 9.45 0.22 -1.66
CA ILE A 30 10.61 -0.52 -2.16
C ILE A 30 10.76 -0.15 -3.64
N TYR A 31 11.90 0.41 -3.98
CA TYR A 31 12.26 0.80 -5.35
C TYR A 31 13.50 0.06 -5.81
N SER A 32 13.63 -0.08 -7.11
CA SER A 32 14.85 -0.46 -7.80
C SER A 32 15.06 0.47 -8.98
N ASN A 33 16.30 0.56 -9.48
CA ASN A 33 16.68 1.31 -10.70
C ASN A 33 16.39 2.80 -10.67
N GLN A 34 17.21 3.45 -9.96
CA GLN A 34 17.23 4.90 -9.92
C GLN A 34 17.54 5.51 -11.30
N GLY A 35 16.78 6.55 -11.66
CA GLY A 35 17.02 7.34 -12.86
C GLY A 35 16.30 6.85 -14.13
N GLN A 36 15.32 5.95 -14.03
CA GLN A 36 14.67 5.34 -15.18
C GLN A 36 13.15 5.49 -15.22
N TYR A 37 12.61 5.55 -16.41
CA TYR A 37 11.19 5.30 -16.68
C TYR A 37 10.95 3.80 -16.78
N PHE A 38 9.77 3.36 -16.41
CA PHE A 38 9.39 1.97 -16.48
C PHE A 38 7.92 1.78 -16.85
N VAL A 39 7.60 0.60 -17.35
CA VAL A 39 6.25 0.10 -17.52
C VAL A 39 6.18 -1.35 -17.05
N GLY A 40 5.08 -1.72 -16.44
CA GLY A 40 4.90 -3.08 -15.92
C GLY A 40 3.44 -3.51 -15.94
N ALA A 41 3.26 -4.82 -15.82
CA ALA A 41 1.96 -5.44 -15.67
C ALA A 41 2.08 -6.65 -14.76
N GLY A 42 0.98 -7.01 -14.11
CA GLY A 42 0.97 -8.14 -13.22
C GLY A 42 -0.42 -8.61 -12.84
N VAL A 43 -0.44 -9.62 -12.00
CA VAL A 43 -1.64 -10.14 -11.37
C VAL A 43 -1.53 -9.95 -9.86
N ALA A 44 -2.64 -9.60 -9.24
CA ALA A 44 -2.76 -9.48 -7.80
C ALA A 44 -3.91 -10.36 -7.34
N THR A 45 -3.72 -11.08 -6.23
CA THR A 45 -4.77 -11.85 -5.57
C THR A 45 -4.68 -11.64 -4.07
N GLY A 46 -5.81 -11.59 -3.40
CA GLY A 46 -5.86 -11.30 -1.98
C GLY A 46 -7.11 -11.78 -1.29
N SER A 47 -7.14 -11.61 0.03
CA SER A 47 -8.34 -11.90 0.83
C SER A 47 -9.45 -10.91 0.51
N LYS A 48 -10.68 -11.35 0.76
CA LYS A 48 -11.87 -10.49 0.68
C LYS A 48 -11.88 -9.55 1.88
N PHE A 49 -11.97 -8.26 1.62
CA PHE A 49 -12.08 -7.28 2.69
C PHE A 49 -13.51 -7.19 3.22
N PHE A 50 -14.50 -7.22 2.32
CA PHE A 50 -15.92 -7.18 2.69
C PHE A 50 -16.58 -8.55 2.62
N LYS A 51 -17.56 -8.79 3.49
CA LYS A 51 -18.38 -10.00 3.46
C LYS A 51 -19.19 -10.08 2.16
N GLY A 52 -19.18 -11.24 1.52
CA GLY A 52 -19.87 -11.44 0.25
C GLY A 52 -19.23 -10.73 -0.96
N GLN A 53 -18.00 -10.30 -0.85
CA GLN A 53 -17.20 -9.79 -1.96
C GLN A 53 -16.81 -10.95 -2.89
N ASP A 54 -16.77 -10.70 -4.21
CA ASP A 54 -16.22 -11.66 -5.19
C ASP A 54 -14.72 -11.92 -4.94
N ASP A 55 -14.16 -12.92 -5.62
CA ASP A 55 -12.73 -13.23 -5.52
C ASP A 55 -11.89 -12.01 -5.93
N GLN A 56 -10.89 -11.72 -5.11
CA GLN A 56 -10.02 -10.55 -5.27
C GLN A 56 -8.79 -10.90 -6.12
N THR A 57 -9.04 -11.30 -7.37
CA THR A 57 -7.97 -11.55 -8.35
C THR A 57 -8.15 -10.60 -9.52
N GLY A 58 -7.09 -9.89 -9.87
CA GLY A 58 -7.14 -8.90 -10.95
C GLY A 58 -5.79 -8.69 -11.60
N VAL A 59 -5.82 -8.13 -12.81
CA VAL A 59 -4.63 -7.65 -13.51
C VAL A 59 -4.42 -6.18 -13.13
N TYR A 60 -3.17 -5.79 -12.92
CA TYR A 60 -2.78 -4.40 -12.74
C TYR A 60 -1.73 -3.99 -13.79
N PHE A 61 -1.71 -2.71 -14.07
CA PHE A 61 -0.66 -2.08 -14.87
C PHE A 61 -0.01 -1.02 -14.00
N ASN A 62 1.31 -0.91 -14.09
CA ASN A 62 2.09 0.11 -13.43
C ASN A 62 3.03 0.75 -14.42
N GLY A 63 3.36 2.00 -14.21
CA GLY A 63 4.34 2.72 -14.99
C GLY A 63 4.64 4.04 -14.34
N GLY A 64 5.84 4.53 -14.54
CA GLY A 64 6.27 5.75 -13.88
C GLY A 64 7.73 6.07 -14.09
N TYR A 65 8.25 6.84 -13.16
CA TYR A 65 9.64 7.25 -13.10
C TYR A 65 10.16 7.09 -11.67
N HIS A 66 11.34 6.49 -11.54
CA HIS A 66 12.05 6.39 -10.28
C HIS A 66 13.38 7.14 -10.36
N GLY A 67 13.39 8.35 -9.81
CA GLY A 67 14.57 9.19 -9.73
C GLY A 67 15.26 9.13 -8.39
N GLU A 68 16.30 9.90 -8.27
CA GLU A 68 17.03 10.00 -7.00
C GLU A 68 16.16 10.60 -5.90
N ASP A 69 15.51 11.73 -6.18
CA ASP A 69 14.67 12.44 -5.22
C ASP A 69 13.19 12.39 -5.55
N PHE A 70 12.83 12.16 -6.81
CA PHE A 70 11.46 12.18 -7.29
C PHE A 70 11.05 10.80 -7.81
N ASN A 71 9.93 10.29 -7.31
CA ASN A 71 9.33 9.05 -7.77
C ASN A 71 7.84 9.27 -8.04
N ALA A 72 7.34 8.67 -9.10
CA ALA A 72 5.93 8.71 -9.45
C ALA A 72 5.51 7.38 -10.08
N ASP A 73 4.59 6.68 -9.45
CA ASP A 73 4.02 5.41 -9.90
C ASP A 73 2.64 5.14 -9.25
N LEU A 74 2.14 3.91 -9.28
CA LEU A 74 0.89 3.55 -8.61
C LEU A 74 0.92 3.70 -7.08
N SER A 75 2.09 3.73 -6.45
CA SER A 75 2.21 3.97 -5.02
C SER A 75 2.01 5.45 -4.64
N GLY A 76 1.97 6.33 -5.64
CA GLY A 76 1.81 7.76 -5.50
C GLY A 76 2.97 8.55 -6.11
N ILE A 77 3.04 9.81 -5.71
CA ILE A 77 4.12 10.73 -6.09
C ILE A 77 4.84 11.11 -4.82
N ASN A 78 6.17 11.00 -4.81
CA ASN A 78 6.96 11.45 -3.66
C ASN A 78 8.20 12.23 -4.12
N TYR A 79 8.60 13.16 -3.26
CA TYR A 79 9.79 13.97 -3.43
C TYR A 79 10.58 14.03 -2.14
N ARG A 80 11.85 13.58 -2.18
CA ARG A 80 12.79 13.73 -1.09
C ARG A 80 13.34 15.17 -1.13
N PHE A 81 13.05 15.95 -0.09
CA PHE A 81 13.48 17.33 0.00
C PHE A 81 14.67 17.54 0.96
N LEU A 82 15.03 16.51 1.72
CA LEU A 82 16.20 16.54 2.61
C LEU A 82 16.84 15.16 2.69
N GLY A 83 18.17 15.13 2.64
CA GLY A 83 18.99 13.92 2.60
C GLY A 83 19.38 13.51 1.19
N ASP A 84 20.06 12.40 1.07
CA ASP A 84 20.54 11.75 -0.17
C ASP A 84 20.65 10.23 0.05
N ASN A 85 21.25 9.49 -0.90
CA ASN A 85 21.36 8.04 -0.79
C ASN A 85 22.28 7.56 0.34
N ASP A 86 23.24 8.41 0.75
CA ASP A 86 24.22 8.12 1.80
C ASP A 86 23.81 8.69 3.17
N SER A 87 22.75 9.48 3.21
CA SER A 87 22.28 10.13 4.43
C SER A 87 21.63 9.14 5.38
N ALA A 88 21.99 9.22 6.66
CA ALA A 88 21.37 8.39 7.71
C ALA A 88 19.88 8.67 7.89
N ILE A 89 19.42 9.84 7.48
CA ILE A 89 18.00 10.27 7.59
C ILE A 89 17.62 11.00 6.31
N ASN A 90 16.48 10.59 5.74
CA ASN A 90 15.88 11.22 4.58
C ASN A 90 14.46 11.69 4.90
N PHE A 91 14.08 12.88 4.41
CA PHE A 91 12.71 13.37 4.54
C PHE A 91 12.07 13.56 3.16
N SER A 92 10.84 13.10 3.03
CA SER A 92 10.07 13.20 1.79
C SER A 92 8.67 13.76 2.06
N VAL A 93 8.15 14.47 1.08
CA VAL A 93 6.72 14.78 0.95
C VAL A 93 6.13 13.86 -0.08
N PHE A 94 4.88 13.45 0.09
CA PHE A 94 4.22 12.58 -0.88
C PHE A 94 2.71 12.86 -1.01
N ILE A 95 2.18 12.46 -2.15
CA ILE A 95 0.74 12.42 -2.40
C ILE A 95 0.40 10.98 -2.79
N VAL A 96 -0.62 10.44 -2.16
CA VAL A 96 -1.12 9.08 -2.41
C VAL A 96 -2.63 9.08 -2.54
N ALA A 97 -3.12 8.15 -3.32
CA ALA A 97 -4.53 7.92 -3.53
C ALA A 97 -5.06 6.79 -2.64
N ASN A 98 -6.20 7.01 -1.98
CA ASN A 98 -6.95 5.92 -1.36
C ASN A 98 -8.17 5.63 -2.22
N PRO A 99 -8.28 4.42 -2.79
CA PRO A 99 -9.45 4.06 -3.59
C PRO A 99 -10.70 3.99 -2.71
N GLY A 100 -11.81 4.43 -3.26
CA GLY A 100 -13.11 4.20 -2.67
C GLY A 100 -13.65 2.80 -2.96
N PHE A 101 -14.93 2.56 -2.68
CA PHE A 101 -15.62 1.37 -3.11
C PHE A 101 -17.05 1.67 -3.57
N ASP A 102 -17.55 0.87 -4.50
CA ASP A 102 -18.94 0.91 -4.94
C ASP A 102 -19.78 -0.02 -4.05
N ALA A 103 -20.98 0.39 -3.68
CA ALA A 103 -21.87 -0.42 -2.83
C ALA A 103 -22.28 -1.76 -3.47
N ASP A 104 -22.16 -1.87 -4.79
CA ASP A 104 -22.43 -3.12 -5.53
C ASP A 104 -21.23 -4.08 -5.55
N SER A 105 -20.06 -3.70 -4.98
CA SER A 105 -18.85 -4.53 -5.02
C SER A 105 -18.87 -5.73 -4.06
N ALA A 106 -19.80 -5.76 -3.10
CA ALA A 106 -19.99 -6.88 -2.18
C ALA A 106 -21.46 -6.95 -1.72
N ASP A 107 -21.93 -8.16 -1.43
CA ASP A 107 -23.33 -8.36 -1.00
C ASP A 107 -23.68 -7.59 0.28
N VAL A 108 -22.74 -7.52 1.24
CA VAL A 108 -22.95 -6.81 2.50
C VAL A 108 -23.05 -5.30 2.32
N LEU A 109 -22.55 -4.74 1.24
CA LEU A 109 -22.52 -3.30 0.98
C LEU A 109 -23.79 -2.79 0.29
N LYS A 110 -24.61 -3.68 -0.30
CA LYS A 110 -25.82 -3.30 -1.05
C LYS A 110 -26.74 -2.41 -0.22
N GLY A 111 -27.08 -1.24 -0.79
CA GLY A 111 -27.90 -0.23 -0.14
C GLY A 111 -27.12 0.72 0.80
N MET A 112 -25.81 0.62 0.90
CA MET A 112 -24.94 1.66 1.45
C MET A 112 -24.67 2.73 0.40
N LYS A 113 -24.08 3.84 0.82
CA LYS A 113 -23.51 4.83 -0.12
C LYS A 113 -22.16 4.32 -0.62
N ASP A 114 -21.84 4.65 -1.86
CA ASP A 114 -20.49 4.50 -2.39
C ASP A 114 -19.52 5.32 -1.54
N ARG A 115 -18.28 4.86 -1.50
CA ARG A 115 -17.18 5.63 -0.90
C ARG A 115 -16.29 6.16 -2.01
N ASP A 116 -16.14 7.47 -2.02
CA ASP A 116 -15.38 8.17 -3.04
C ASP A 116 -13.88 7.91 -2.89
N PHE A 117 -13.17 8.07 -3.97
CA PHE A 117 -11.71 8.16 -4.01
C PHE A 117 -11.25 9.40 -3.23
N SER A 118 -10.22 9.24 -2.41
CA SER A 118 -9.57 10.35 -1.69
C SER A 118 -8.10 10.49 -2.05
N GLY A 119 -7.57 11.69 -1.87
CA GLY A 119 -6.16 12.00 -2.00
C GLY A 119 -5.59 12.45 -0.66
N ASP A 120 -4.48 11.85 -0.26
CA ASP A 120 -3.78 12.22 0.96
C ASP A 120 -2.45 12.90 0.62
N LEU A 121 -2.13 13.95 1.37
CA LEU A 121 -0.81 14.56 1.41
C LEU A 121 -0.09 14.10 2.68
N GLY A 122 1.17 13.73 2.55
CA GLY A 122 1.92 13.20 3.67
C GLY A 122 3.37 13.62 3.72
N LEU A 123 3.97 13.32 4.89
CA LEU A 123 5.38 13.44 5.16
C LEU A 123 5.93 12.08 5.59
N ASN A 124 7.14 11.78 5.18
CA ASN A 124 7.87 10.59 5.56
C ASN A 124 9.27 10.93 6.06
N ALA A 125 9.73 10.15 7.03
CA ALA A 125 11.13 10.12 7.47
C ALA A 125 11.63 8.68 7.35
N ASP A 126 12.68 8.47 6.55
CA ASP A 126 13.39 7.20 6.44
C ASP A 126 14.70 7.30 7.24
N PHE A 127 14.88 6.38 8.18
CA PHE A 127 16.08 6.26 9.03
C PHE A 127 16.84 5.00 8.63
N HIS A 128 18.09 5.13 8.24
CA HIS A 128 18.95 3.97 8.00
C HIS A 128 19.37 3.37 9.35
N VAL A 129 18.99 2.13 9.62
CA VAL A 129 19.23 1.42 10.88
C VAL A 129 19.87 0.07 10.58
N GLY A 130 21.18 -0.03 10.82
CA GLY A 130 21.96 -1.21 10.41
C GLY A 130 21.96 -1.37 8.89
N GLU A 131 21.59 -2.55 8.42
CA GLU A 131 21.46 -2.85 6.98
C GLU A 131 20.05 -2.56 6.43
N GLY A 132 19.16 -2.02 7.26
CA GLY A 132 17.77 -1.77 6.89
C GLY A 132 17.37 -0.30 7.02
N THR A 133 16.09 -0.06 6.74
CA THR A 133 15.48 1.27 6.82
C THR A 133 14.22 1.23 7.67
N LEU A 134 14.16 2.07 8.69
CA LEU A 134 12.94 2.36 9.44
C LEU A 134 12.25 3.55 8.79
N SER A 135 11.07 3.33 8.22
CA SER A 135 10.25 4.37 7.61
C SER A 135 9.11 4.77 8.54
N ALA A 136 8.94 6.07 8.76
CA ALA A 136 7.85 6.63 9.53
C ALA A 136 7.06 7.63 8.66
N LYS A 137 5.78 7.30 8.38
CA LYS A 137 4.89 8.08 7.50
C LYS A 137 3.72 8.66 8.29
N PHE A 138 3.33 9.87 7.91
CA PHE A 138 2.09 10.49 8.34
C PHE A 138 1.42 11.12 7.11
N GLN A 139 0.12 10.87 6.94
CA GLN A 139 -0.68 11.42 5.84
C GLN A 139 -2.05 11.84 6.31
N HIS A 140 -2.59 12.87 5.65
CA HIS A 140 -3.92 13.41 5.93
C HIS A 140 -4.68 13.61 4.62
N ASP A 141 -5.98 13.32 4.65
CA ASP A 141 -6.91 13.58 3.54
C ASP A 141 -6.98 15.09 3.24
N VAL A 142 -6.59 15.47 2.02
CA VAL A 142 -6.67 16.86 1.54
C VAL A 142 -7.83 17.08 0.58
N THR A 143 -8.58 16.04 0.27
CA THR A 143 -9.76 16.08 -0.61
C THR A 143 -11.08 16.24 0.15
N SER A 144 -11.02 16.23 1.49
CA SER A 144 -12.20 16.33 2.37
C SER A 144 -13.20 15.18 2.22
N VAL A 145 -12.72 14.01 1.82
CA VAL A 145 -13.54 12.81 1.64
C VAL A 145 -13.78 12.10 2.97
N TYR A 146 -12.72 11.72 3.68
CA TYR A 146 -12.87 11.11 5.00
C TYR A 146 -12.42 12.03 6.15
N ASN A 147 -11.73 13.13 5.85
CA ASN A 147 -11.30 14.16 6.81
C ASN A 147 -10.47 13.64 8.00
N GLY A 148 -9.65 12.64 7.76
CA GLY A 148 -8.84 12.00 8.78
C GLY A 148 -7.38 11.82 8.37
N TYR A 149 -6.66 11.02 9.15
CA TYR A 149 -5.25 10.78 8.93
C TYR A 149 -4.88 9.31 9.13
N GLN A 150 -3.71 8.96 8.62
CA GLN A 150 -3.05 7.69 8.81
C GLN A 150 -1.60 7.94 9.26
N ALA A 151 -1.07 7.04 10.09
CA ALA A 151 0.34 7.03 10.46
C ALA A 151 0.88 5.60 10.33
N ASP A 152 2.10 5.46 9.85
CA ASP A 152 2.73 4.16 9.60
C ASP A 152 4.18 4.18 10.10
N ILE A 153 4.60 3.08 10.68
CA ILE A 153 5.99 2.80 10.98
C ILE A 153 6.33 1.40 10.49
N THR A 154 7.33 1.28 9.63
CA THR A 154 7.72 0.00 9.03
C THR A 154 9.22 -0.11 8.92
N TYR A 155 9.77 -1.25 9.34
CA TYR A 155 11.16 -1.60 9.13
C TYR A 155 11.29 -2.53 7.92
N TYR A 156 12.18 -2.19 7.02
CA TYR A 156 12.54 -2.92 5.80
C TYR A 156 13.98 -3.40 5.91
N HIS A 157 14.24 -4.63 5.50
CA HIS A 157 15.58 -5.21 5.52
C HIS A 157 15.96 -5.78 4.15
N PRO A 158 16.54 -4.97 3.25
CA PRO A 158 17.02 -5.45 1.96
C PRO A 158 18.09 -6.53 2.11
N MET A 159 17.97 -7.60 1.34
CA MET A 159 18.90 -8.73 1.33
C MET A 159 19.25 -9.07 -0.12
N ASP A 160 20.53 -9.07 -0.47
CA ASP A 160 21.01 -9.56 -1.74
C ASP A 160 21.21 -11.09 -1.68
N LEU A 161 20.52 -11.83 -2.55
CA LEU A 161 20.64 -13.28 -2.68
C LEU A 161 21.56 -13.66 -3.85
N GLY A 162 22.21 -12.71 -4.50
CA GLY A 162 23.06 -12.88 -5.67
C GLY A 162 22.29 -13.03 -7.00
N PHE A 163 21.15 -13.73 -7.00
CA PHE A 163 20.28 -13.87 -8.17
C PHE A 163 18.98 -13.05 -8.05
N ALA A 164 18.72 -12.49 -6.88
CA ALA A 164 17.52 -11.75 -6.57
C ALA A 164 17.74 -10.84 -5.37
N SER A 165 16.98 -9.78 -5.27
CA SER A 165 16.84 -8.96 -4.04
C SER A 165 15.58 -9.35 -3.29
N LEU A 166 15.72 -9.69 -2.01
CA LEU A 166 14.62 -9.99 -1.09
C LEU A 166 14.52 -8.88 -0.05
N VAL A 167 13.34 -8.31 0.13
CA VAL A 167 13.10 -7.26 1.12
C VAL A 167 11.96 -7.67 2.05
N PRO A 168 12.22 -8.43 3.13
CA PRO A 168 11.24 -8.61 4.20
C PRO A 168 11.00 -7.29 4.94
N TYR A 169 9.77 -7.15 5.46
CA TYR A 169 9.40 -6.00 6.27
C TYR A 169 8.36 -6.35 7.33
N ALA A 170 8.34 -5.55 8.38
CA ALA A 170 7.31 -5.60 9.41
C ALA A 170 7.01 -4.18 9.92
N GLY A 171 5.76 -3.93 10.28
CA GLY A 171 5.36 -2.61 10.72
C GLY A 171 4.00 -2.56 11.35
N ALA A 172 3.61 -1.33 11.72
CA ALA A 172 2.31 -1.01 12.30
C ALA A 172 1.76 0.24 11.61
N GLN A 173 0.45 0.24 11.37
CA GLN A 173 -0.27 1.35 10.78
C GLN A 173 -1.45 1.74 11.66
N TYR A 174 -1.57 3.01 11.96
CA TYR A 174 -2.70 3.59 12.67
C TYR A 174 -3.61 4.34 11.70
N PHE A 175 -4.90 4.09 11.82
CA PHE A 175 -5.97 4.77 11.10
C PHE A 175 -6.78 5.62 12.07
N SER A 176 -7.00 6.88 11.73
CA SER A 176 -7.85 7.75 12.55
C SER A 176 -9.30 7.26 12.60
N LYS A 177 -10.04 7.75 13.58
CA LYS A 177 -11.48 7.45 13.72
C LYS A 177 -12.26 7.78 12.44
N GLU A 178 -11.96 8.88 11.81
CA GLU A 178 -12.61 9.36 10.60
C GLU A 178 -12.38 8.39 9.43
N PHE A 179 -11.13 7.93 9.25
CA PHE A 179 -10.79 6.91 8.25
C PHE A 179 -11.54 5.61 8.51
N VAL A 180 -11.47 5.09 9.76
CA VAL A 180 -12.13 3.83 10.13
C VAL A 180 -13.64 3.90 9.87
N ASN A 181 -14.29 4.99 10.30
CA ASN A 181 -15.74 5.13 10.12
C ASN A 181 -16.14 5.39 8.66
N TYR A 182 -15.29 6.03 7.87
CA TYR A 182 -15.56 6.21 6.46
C TYR A 182 -15.52 4.88 5.70
N TYR A 183 -14.48 4.05 5.91
CA TYR A 183 -14.28 2.82 5.15
C TYR A 183 -14.96 1.59 5.75
N THR A 184 -15.15 1.53 7.06
CA THR A 184 -15.72 0.36 7.73
C THR A 184 -16.92 0.67 8.63
N GLY A 185 -17.31 1.94 8.74
CA GLY A 185 -18.51 2.34 9.48
C GLY A 185 -19.80 1.99 8.75
N VAL A 186 -20.87 1.85 9.52
CA VAL A 186 -22.25 1.69 9.04
C VAL A 186 -23.10 2.74 9.73
N SER A 187 -23.59 3.73 8.99
CA SER A 187 -24.48 4.76 9.54
C SER A 187 -25.84 4.19 9.90
N SER A 188 -26.61 4.89 10.72
CA SER A 188 -27.99 4.49 11.07
C SER A 188 -28.91 4.41 9.85
N LEU A 189 -28.64 5.18 8.80
CA LEU A 189 -29.41 5.15 7.55
C LEU A 189 -29.03 3.97 6.65
N GLU A 190 -27.84 3.42 6.80
CA GLU A 190 -27.33 2.26 6.09
C GLU A 190 -27.58 0.95 6.84
N ALA A 191 -28.01 1.04 8.11
CA ALA A 191 -28.19 -0.13 8.95
C ALA A 191 -29.39 -0.99 8.50
N THR A 192 -29.22 -2.30 8.63
CA THR A 192 -30.25 -3.31 8.41
C THR A 192 -30.22 -4.34 9.55
N SER A 193 -31.19 -5.25 9.61
CA SER A 193 -31.16 -6.34 10.61
C SER A 193 -29.94 -7.27 10.47
N ALA A 194 -29.41 -7.44 9.26
CA ALA A 194 -28.21 -8.25 8.98
C ALA A 194 -26.89 -7.43 9.07
N ARG A 195 -26.98 -6.13 9.02
CA ARG A 195 -25.87 -5.17 9.06
C ARG A 195 -26.21 -4.05 10.02
N PRO A 196 -25.99 -4.22 11.33
CA PRO A 196 -26.29 -3.19 12.33
C PRO A 196 -25.43 -1.95 12.14
N ALA A 197 -25.90 -0.80 12.67
CA ALA A 197 -25.09 0.41 12.69
C ALA A 197 -23.79 0.17 13.46
N TYR A 198 -22.70 0.71 12.93
CA TYR A 198 -21.37 0.55 13.50
C TYR A 198 -20.58 1.84 13.37
N GLN A 199 -20.06 2.31 14.49
CA GLN A 199 -19.09 3.38 14.59
C GLN A 199 -18.01 2.99 15.59
N SER A 200 -16.77 3.29 15.28
CA SER A 200 -15.63 2.92 16.10
C SER A 200 -14.66 4.08 16.28
N ASN A 201 -13.67 3.86 17.13
CA ASN A 201 -12.51 4.74 17.26
C ASN A 201 -11.48 4.44 16.18
N GLY A 202 -10.31 5.11 16.26
CA GLY A 202 -9.18 4.77 15.42
C GLY A 202 -8.73 3.32 15.63
N ALA A 203 -8.08 2.74 14.62
CA ALA A 203 -7.62 1.35 14.63
C ALA A 203 -6.12 1.25 14.37
N LEU A 204 -5.48 0.27 15.01
CA LEU A 204 -4.12 -0.14 14.72
C LEU A 204 -4.16 -1.42 13.87
N ALA A 205 -3.36 -1.48 12.82
CA ALA A 205 -3.10 -2.70 12.07
C ALA A 205 -1.62 -3.07 12.17
N LEU A 206 -1.33 -4.36 12.22
CA LEU A 206 0.02 -4.90 12.17
C LEU A 206 0.26 -5.53 10.80
N LYS A 207 1.39 -5.27 10.19
CA LYS A 207 1.73 -5.80 8.87
C LYS A 207 3.08 -6.47 8.86
N VAL A 208 3.17 -7.54 8.08
CA VAL A 208 4.39 -8.25 7.76
C VAL A 208 4.34 -8.69 6.31
N GLY A 209 5.46 -8.70 5.64
CA GLY A 209 5.49 -9.13 4.26
C GLY A 209 6.91 -9.18 3.71
N TYR A 210 6.99 -9.42 2.44
CA TYR A 210 8.24 -9.36 1.70
C TYR A 210 7.98 -9.01 0.24
N ALA A 211 9.05 -8.62 -0.37
CA ALA A 211 9.15 -8.34 -1.76
C ALA A 211 10.38 -9.03 -2.34
N LEU A 212 10.23 -9.68 -3.49
CA LEU A 212 11.27 -10.36 -4.24
C LEU A 212 11.37 -9.76 -5.62
N VAL A 213 12.56 -9.36 -6.02
CA VAL A 213 12.89 -8.83 -7.34
C VAL A 213 13.92 -9.73 -7.98
N ILE A 214 13.58 -10.32 -9.10
CA ILE A 214 14.45 -11.22 -9.86
C ILE A 214 14.78 -10.56 -11.21
N PRO A 215 15.99 -10.07 -11.38
CA PRO A 215 16.43 -9.54 -12.65
C PRO A 215 16.56 -10.64 -13.71
N ILE A 216 15.84 -10.51 -14.83
CA ILE A 216 15.89 -11.44 -15.96
C ILE A 216 16.87 -10.96 -17.02
N THR A 217 16.87 -9.65 -17.27
CA THR A 217 17.85 -8.96 -18.15
C THR A 217 18.19 -7.61 -17.54
N GLU A 218 19.02 -6.83 -18.20
CA GLU A 218 19.36 -5.45 -17.78
C GLU A 218 18.13 -4.50 -17.74
N ASN A 219 17.05 -4.84 -18.40
CA ASN A 219 15.86 -4.03 -18.54
C ASN A 219 14.56 -4.73 -18.12
N LEU A 220 14.61 -6.00 -17.78
CA LEU A 220 13.41 -6.80 -17.49
C LEU A 220 13.53 -7.51 -16.16
N ASP A 221 12.54 -7.32 -15.29
CA ASP A 221 12.46 -7.99 -14.02
C ASP A 221 11.16 -8.75 -13.84
N LEU A 222 11.26 -9.81 -13.06
CA LEU A 222 10.14 -10.47 -12.44
C LEU A 222 10.04 -10.02 -10.99
N THR A 223 8.84 -9.64 -10.58
CA THR A 223 8.57 -9.20 -9.21
C THR A 223 7.52 -10.09 -8.56
N GLN A 224 7.71 -10.36 -7.27
CA GLN A 224 6.72 -11.03 -6.45
C GLN A 224 6.67 -10.37 -5.09
N SER A 225 5.48 -10.11 -4.55
CA SER A 225 5.32 -9.63 -3.18
C SER A 225 4.19 -10.34 -2.47
N THR A 226 4.32 -10.45 -1.16
CA THR A 226 3.23 -10.91 -0.29
C THR A 226 3.20 -10.04 0.95
N ALA A 227 2.01 -9.53 1.25
CA ALA A 227 1.72 -8.77 2.45
C ALA A 227 0.66 -9.50 3.27
N TYR A 228 0.82 -9.53 4.56
CA TYR A 228 -0.17 -9.96 5.54
C TYR A 228 -0.41 -8.82 6.53
N THR A 229 -1.67 -8.54 6.80
CA THR A 229 -2.10 -7.47 7.70
C THR A 229 -3.13 -8.00 8.69
N HIS A 230 -2.88 -7.82 9.96
CA HIS A 230 -3.84 -8.06 11.03
C HIS A 230 -4.50 -6.75 11.43
N LEU A 231 -5.81 -6.65 11.23
CA LEU A 231 -6.61 -5.47 11.53
C LEU A 231 -6.97 -5.44 13.02
N GLY A 232 -6.81 -4.29 13.66
CA GLY A 232 -7.29 -4.12 15.03
C GLY A 232 -8.82 -4.16 15.14
N ALA A 233 -9.33 -4.52 16.33
CA ALA A 233 -10.73 -4.76 16.60
C ALA A 233 -11.66 -3.62 16.14
N ASN A 234 -11.25 -2.38 16.30
CA ASN A 234 -12.04 -1.21 15.88
C ASN A 234 -12.35 -1.14 14.37
N MET A 235 -11.64 -1.91 13.55
CA MET A 235 -11.90 -2.08 12.12
C MET A 235 -12.48 -3.47 11.83
N ALA A 236 -11.91 -4.51 12.47
CA ALA A 236 -12.24 -5.90 12.24
C ALA A 236 -13.66 -6.27 12.71
N ASP A 237 -14.14 -5.68 13.80
CA ASP A 237 -15.47 -5.96 14.38
C ASP A 237 -16.62 -5.31 13.60
N SER A 238 -16.32 -4.54 12.56
CA SER A 238 -17.35 -3.98 11.68
C SER A 238 -18.18 -5.11 11.04
N PRO A 239 -19.53 -4.95 11.01
CA PRO A 239 -20.41 -5.95 10.41
C PRO A 239 -20.16 -6.19 8.91
N ILE A 240 -19.47 -5.27 8.23
CA ILE A 240 -19.15 -5.40 6.80
C ILE A 240 -17.78 -6.00 6.54
N VAL A 241 -16.86 -6.03 7.49
CA VAL A 241 -15.50 -6.58 7.33
C VAL A 241 -15.54 -8.11 7.42
N ALA A 242 -14.88 -8.77 6.47
CA ALA A 242 -14.92 -10.23 6.34
C ALA A 242 -14.03 -10.97 7.36
N SER A 243 -12.85 -10.41 7.63
CA SER A 243 -11.85 -11.03 8.53
C SER A 243 -10.93 -9.96 9.09
N ASP A 244 -10.41 -10.18 10.27
CA ASP A 244 -9.33 -9.41 10.89
C ASP A 244 -7.97 -9.64 10.21
N ASN A 245 -7.85 -10.73 9.43
CA ASN A 245 -6.64 -11.11 8.75
C ASN A 245 -6.80 -10.90 7.25
N GLN A 246 -5.94 -10.05 6.70
CA GLN A 246 -5.92 -9.71 5.29
C GLN A 246 -4.57 -10.10 4.69
N TRP A 247 -4.58 -10.59 3.46
CA TRP A 247 -3.36 -10.86 2.71
C TRP A 247 -3.51 -10.42 1.26
N LEU A 248 -2.40 -10.06 0.66
CA LEU A 248 -2.30 -9.70 -0.76
C LEU A 248 -0.99 -10.28 -1.30
N THR A 249 -1.08 -10.96 -2.44
CA THR A 249 0.07 -11.45 -3.19
C THR A 249 0.03 -10.88 -4.61
N THR A 250 1.16 -10.42 -5.09
CA THR A 250 1.32 -9.91 -6.45
C THR A 250 2.42 -10.65 -7.19
N PHE A 251 2.25 -10.80 -8.49
CA PHE A 251 3.26 -11.24 -9.43
C PHE A 251 3.25 -10.28 -10.62
N GLY A 252 4.41 -9.81 -11.01
CA GLY A 252 4.51 -8.83 -12.09
C GLY A 252 5.78 -8.97 -12.89
N VAL A 253 5.76 -8.36 -14.06
CA VAL A 253 6.94 -8.09 -14.87
C VAL A 253 7.04 -6.58 -15.08
N SER A 254 8.25 -6.08 -15.13
CA SER A 254 8.54 -4.66 -15.33
C SER A 254 9.67 -4.50 -16.33
N TYR A 255 9.53 -3.56 -17.24
CA TYR A 255 10.54 -3.18 -18.21
C TYR A 255 10.86 -1.70 -18.05
N SER A 256 12.14 -1.36 -18.00
CA SER A 256 12.59 0.02 -17.88
C SER A 256 13.45 0.45 -19.06
N PHE A 257 13.61 1.76 -19.25
CA PHE A 257 14.27 2.34 -20.44
C PHE A 257 14.78 3.76 -20.15
#